data_507275e3bf7114b0a1841732e7b3585a
#
_entry.id   507275e3bf7114b0a1841732e7b3585a
#
_cell.length_a   1.000
_cell.length_b   1.000
_cell.length_c   1.000
_cell.angle_alpha   90.00
_cell.angle_beta   90.00
_cell.angle_gamma   90.00
#
_symmetry.space_group_name_H-M   'P 1'
#
loop_
_entity.id
_entity.type
_entity.pdbx_description
1 polymer ?
#
loop_
_entity_poly.entity_id
_entity_poly.type
_entity_poly.pdbx_seq_one_letter_code
_entity_poly.pdbx_strand_id
1 'polypeptide(L)'
;MRKAIYKAVADRLKNQKVGVKFVSLWNRNTEQLSKQKAFRLPAVFVEFEPIEWSQLSRGARSADIRVRLHVVTETLASPEEGGKYQDRALEHLDLIERIDAEVQGLSGEGFNCFMLVESVTDHDHERVQHDEECFVTHATDTSAVKPQAVAVGV
;
A
#
# COMPACT_ATOMS: atom_id res chain seq x y z
N MET A 1 -14.28 -4.87 0.56
CA MET A 1 -12.97 -5.39 0.11
C MET A 1 -11.82 -4.43 0.38
N ARG A 2 -11.82 -3.18 -0.09
CA ARG A 2 -10.71 -2.23 0.10
C ARG A 2 -10.33 -2.01 1.58
N LYS A 3 -11.32 -1.90 2.46
CA LYS A 3 -11.08 -1.78 3.91
C LYS A 3 -10.34 -2.98 4.49
N ALA A 4 -10.73 -4.19 4.10
CA ALA A 4 -10.08 -5.42 4.57
C ALA A 4 -8.62 -5.50 4.12
N ILE A 5 -8.35 -5.17 2.86
CA ILE A 5 -7.00 -5.11 2.29
C ILE A 5 -6.16 -4.05 3.00
N TYR A 6 -6.70 -2.83 3.16
CA TYR A 6 -6.00 -1.75 3.86
C TYR A 6 -5.59 -2.16 5.28
N LYS A 7 -6.52 -2.74 6.04
CA LYS A 7 -6.24 -3.20 7.40
C LYS A 7 -5.17 -4.28 7.44
N ALA A 8 -5.24 -5.26 6.54
CA ALA A 8 -4.25 -6.33 6.49
C ALA A 8 -2.85 -5.79 6.20
N VAL A 9 -2.72 -4.89 5.24
CA VAL A 9 -1.44 -4.23 4.90
C VAL A 9 -0.95 -3.36 6.05
N ALA A 10 -1.81 -2.51 6.61
CA ALA A 10 -1.45 -1.62 7.70
C ALA A 10 -1.01 -2.39 8.95
N ASP A 11 -1.70 -3.46 9.32
CA ASP A 11 -1.34 -4.29 10.47
C ASP A 11 0.02 -4.97 10.27
N ARG A 12 0.30 -5.41 9.06
CA ARG A 12 1.59 -6.02 8.73
C ARG A 12 2.73 -5.01 8.79
N LEU A 13 2.51 -3.79 8.31
CA LEU A 13 3.52 -2.71 8.30
C LEU A 13 3.74 -2.08 9.68
N LYS A 14 2.80 -2.19 10.60
CA LYS A 14 2.96 -1.74 11.99
C LYS A 14 3.90 -2.61 12.80
N ASN A 15 4.36 -3.74 12.29
CA ASN A 15 5.36 -4.56 12.95
C ASN A 15 6.63 -3.73 13.18
N GLN A 16 7.11 -3.68 14.41
CA GLN A 16 8.27 -2.87 14.81
C GLN A 16 9.54 -3.18 14.02
N LYS A 17 9.68 -4.40 13.52
CA LYS A 17 10.85 -4.82 12.71
C LYS A 17 10.90 -4.17 11.33
N VAL A 18 9.78 -3.71 10.80
CA VAL A 18 9.74 -3.05 9.49
C VAL A 18 10.28 -1.63 9.56
N GLY A 19 9.97 -0.89 10.62
CA GLY A 19 10.45 0.47 10.82
C GLY A 19 9.56 1.55 10.25
N VAL A 20 8.34 1.23 9.81
CA VAL A 20 7.34 2.22 9.36
C VAL A 20 6.67 2.85 10.58
N LYS A 21 6.62 4.18 10.62
CA LYS A 21 6.06 4.95 11.74
C LYS A 21 4.65 5.45 11.51
N PHE A 22 4.22 5.54 10.26
CA PHE A 22 2.90 6.04 9.91
C PHE A 22 2.37 5.31 8.68
N VAL A 23 1.11 4.87 8.74
CA VAL A 23 0.41 4.24 7.62
C VAL A 23 -0.94 4.91 7.46
N SER A 24 -1.27 5.34 6.25
CA SER A 24 -2.56 5.97 5.94
C SER A 24 -2.97 5.71 4.50
N LEU A 25 -4.15 6.16 4.12
CA LEU A 25 -4.57 6.16 2.73
C LEU A 25 -3.89 7.30 1.96
N TRP A 26 -3.56 7.04 0.70
CA TRP A 26 -2.98 8.04 -0.18
C TRP A 26 -3.97 9.14 -0.53
N ASN A 27 -3.55 10.37 -0.36
CA ASN A 27 -4.30 11.56 -0.75
C ASN A 27 -3.33 12.70 -1.11
N ARG A 28 -2.33 12.40 -1.96
CA ARG A 28 -1.25 13.34 -2.30
C ARG A 28 -0.53 13.89 -1.07
N ASN A 29 -0.37 13.06 -0.07
CA ASN A 29 0.14 13.45 1.25
C ASN A 29 1.55 14.04 1.19
N THR A 30 2.35 13.71 0.17
CA THR A 30 3.69 14.27 -0.03
C THR A 30 3.68 15.77 -0.33
N GLU A 31 2.61 16.30 -0.93
CA GLU A 31 2.45 17.73 -1.17
C GLU A 31 2.25 18.51 0.13
N GLN A 32 1.74 17.85 1.17
CA GLN A 32 1.49 18.45 2.47
C GLN A 32 2.73 18.51 3.36
N LEU A 33 3.76 17.72 3.06
CA LEU A 33 5.02 17.69 3.80
C LEU A 33 5.75 19.03 3.83
N SER A 34 5.63 19.80 2.78
CA SER A 34 6.24 21.14 2.68
C SER A 34 5.50 22.20 3.49
N LYS A 35 4.24 21.93 3.88
CA LYS A 35 3.36 22.91 4.53
C LYS A 35 3.12 22.64 6.00
N GLN A 36 3.15 21.38 6.44
CA GLN A 36 2.97 21.00 7.85
C GLN A 36 3.67 19.66 8.11
N LYS A 37 4.29 19.51 9.27
CA LYS A 37 4.79 18.23 9.78
C LYS A 37 3.60 17.32 10.19
N ALA A 38 2.77 16.94 9.22
CA ALA A 38 1.50 16.29 9.48
C ALA A 38 1.62 14.80 9.83
N PHE A 39 2.78 14.17 9.60
CA PHE A 39 2.98 12.75 9.89
C PHE A 39 4.45 12.41 10.12
N ARG A 40 4.66 11.28 10.79
CA ARG A 40 6.01 10.78 11.08
C ARG A 40 6.58 10.02 9.90
N LEU A 41 7.87 10.21 9.64
CA LEU A 41 8.62 9.43 8.65
C LEU A 41 9.46 8.35 9.36
N PRO A 42 9.68 7.19 8.76
CA PRO A 42 9.14 6.72 7.47
C PRO A 42 7.62 6.50 7.49
N ALA A 43 6.97 6.85 6.40
CA ALA A 43 5.53 6.69 6.22
C ALA A 43 5.21 5.85 4.99
N VAL A 44 4.11 5.12 5.03
CA VAL A 44 3.55 4.41 3.88
C VAL A 44 2.12 4.84 3.68
N PHE A 45 1.80 5.21 2.45
CA PHE A 45 0.44 5.55 2.05
C PHE A 45 -0.07 4.52 1.05
N VAL A 46 -1.27 4.04 1.30
CA VAL A 46 -1.90 2.98 0.52
C VAL A 46 -2.85 3.58 -0.49
N GLU A 47 -2.61 3.33 -1.76
CA GLU A 47 -3.46 3.75 -2.87
C GLU A 47 -4.06 2.51 -3.54
N PHE A 48 -5.36 2.58 -3.83
CA PHE A 48 -6.03 1.60 -4.67
C PHE A 48 -6.12 2.16 -6.08
N GLU A 49 -5.53 1.48 -7.05
CA GLU A 49 -5.74 1.79 -8.45
C GLU A 49 -7.19 1.49 -8.86
N PRO A 50 -7.69 2.00 -9.99
CA PRO A 50 -9.04 1.66 -10.46
C PRO A 50 -9.26 0.16 -10.50
N ILE A 51 -10.39 -0.29 -9.95
CA ILE A 51 -10.73 -1.71 -9.86
C ILE A 51 -11.84 -2.02 -10.88
N GLU A 52 -11.54 -2.90 -11.81
CA GLU A 52 -12.53 -3.39 -12.78
C GLU A 52 -13.10 -4.71 -12.29
N TRP A 53 -14.38 -4.71 -11.97
CA TRP A 53 -15.07 -5.85 -11.42
C TRP A 53 -15.73 -6.72 -12.49
N SER A 54 -15.50 -8.04 -12.39
CA SER A 54 -16.26 -9.04 -13.13
C SER A 54 -17.41 -9.56 -12.27
N GLN A 55 -18.60 -9.52 -12.81
CA GLN A 55 -19.78 -10.00 -12.10
C GLN A 55 -19.84 -11.52 -12.11
N LEU A 56 -20.04 -12.09 -10.94
CA LEU A 56 -20.35 -13.49 -10.74
C LEU A 56 -21.87 -13.65 -10.46
N SER A 57 -22.29 -14.81 -10.01
CA SER A 57 -23.69 -15.02 -9.70
C SER A 57 -24.11 -14.33 -8.40
N ARG A 58 -25.37 -13.94 -8.30
CA ARG A 58 -26.04 -13.46 -7.07
C ARG A 58 -25.43 -12.19 -6.43
N GLY A 59 -24.76 -11.35 -7.21
CA GLY A 59 -24.14 -10.13 -6.70
C GLY A 59 -22.72 -10.32 -6.20
N ALA A 60 -22.16 -11.51 -6.27
CA ALA A 60 -20.73 -11.73 -6.07
C ALA A 60 -19.93 -11.18 -7.26
N ARG A 61 -18.73 -10.71 -7.01
CA ARG A 61 -17.86 -10.14 -8.02
C ARG A 61 -16.40 -10.46 -7.73
N SER A 62 -15.59 -10.50 -8.77
CA SER A 62 -14.15 -10.70 -8.64
C SER A 62 -13.37 -9.65 -9.42
N ALA A 63 -12.15 -9.41 -9.01
CA ALA A 63 -11.24 -8.49 -9.68
C ALA A 63 -9.79 -8.79 -9.32
N ASP A 64 -8.89 -8.38 -10.21
CA ASP A 64 -7.50 -8.18 -9.84
C ASP A 64 -7.37 -6.78 -9.24
N ILE A 65 -6.94 -6.71 -8.00
CA ILE A 65 -6.80 -5.44 -7.28
C ILE A 65 -5.33 -5.07 -7.21
N ARG A 66 -4.99 -3.90 -7.74
CA ARG A 66 -3.66 -3.31 -7.65
C ARG A 66 -3.64 -2.31 -6.51
N VAL A 67 -2.70 -2.51 -5.60
CA VAL A 67 -2.46 -1.65 -4.45
C VAL A 67 -1.08 -1.06 -4.58
N ARG A 68 -1.01 0.26 -4.58
CA ARG A 68 0.25 1.00 -4.66
C ARG A 68 0.62 1.51 -3.28
N LEU A 69 1.79 1.15 -2.81
CA LEU A 69 2.35 1.62 -1.55
C LEU A 69 3.33 2.76 -1.84
N HIS A 70 2.99 3.95 -1.39
CA HIS A 70 3.88 5.11 -1.44
C HIS A 70 4.76 5.11 -0.20
N VAL A 71 6.05 4.80 -0.38
CA VAL A 71 7.04 4.75 0.70
C VAL A 71 7.78 6.07 0.74
N VAL A 72 7.66 6.79 1.84
CA VAL A 72 8.22 8.13 2.00
C VAL A 72 9.20 8.16 3.16
N THR A 73 10.41 8.59 2.90
CA THR A 73 11.44 8.81 3.92
C THR A 73 12.03 10.21 3.81
N GLU A 74 12.69 10.67 4.85
CA GLU A 74 13.36 11.95 4.86
C GLU A 74 14.65 11.92 4.03
N THR A 75 14.81 12.91 3.15
CA THR A 75 16.08 13.14 2.46
C THR A 75 16.91 14.14 3.23
N LEU A 76 18.14 13.79 3.55
CA LEU A 76 19.13 14.78 3.94
C LEU A 76 19.76 15.38 2.69
N ALA A 77 19.25 16.52 2.30
CA ALA A 77 19.81 17.29 1.18
C ALA A 77 20.97 18.14 1.65
N SER A 78 22.11 17.54 1.98
CA SER A 78 23.37 18.29 2.01
C SER A 78 24.34 17.62 1.06
N PRO A 79 24.63 18.22 -0.11
CA PRO A 79 25.61 17.68 -1.06
C PRO A 79 27.03 17.64 -0.49
N GLU A 80 27.28 18.27 0.65
CA GLU A 80 28.57 18.33 1.33
C GLU A 80 28.88 17.10 2.21
N GLU A 81 27.88 16.24 2.45
CA GLU A 81 28.00 15.05 3.30
C GLU A 81 28.00 13.73 2.50
N GLY A 82 28.81 13.67 1.45
CA GLY A 82 28.80 12.60 0.45
C GLY A 82 28.68 11.15 0.94
N GLY A 83 29.29 10.78 2.10
CA GLY A 83 29.16 9.44 2.67
C GLY A 83 27.83 9.20 3.37
N LYS A 84 27.29 10.18 4.07
CA LYS A 84 26.01 10.08 4.80
C LYS A 84 24.80 10.06 3.86
N TYR A 85 24.85 10.76 2.74
CA TYR A 85 23.81 10.75 1.74
C TYR A 85 23.63 9.36 1.12
N GLN A 86 24.73 8.71 0.78
CA GLN A 86 24.70 7.35 0.23
C GLN A 86 24.15 6.35 1.24
N ASP A 87 24.58 6.39 2.50
CA ASP A 87 24.10 5.51 3.55
C ASP A 87 22.59 5.65 3.76
N ARG A 88 22.06 6.86 3.71
CA ARG A 88 20.62 7.09 3.85
C ARG A 88 19.82 6.66 2.63
N ALA A 89 20.37 6.81 1.44
CA ALA A 89 19.75 6.27 0.23
C ALA A 89 19.66 4.74 0.31
N LEU A 90 20.68 4.08 0.81
CA LEU A 90 20.68 2.64 1.03
C LEU A 90 19.70 2.23 2.14
N GLU A 91 19.61 2.97 3.24
CA GLU A 91 18.61 2.74 4.29
C GLU A 91 17.18 2.82 3.75
N HIS A 92 16.90 3.74 2.83
CA HIS A 92 15.60 3.84 2.16
C HIS A 92 15.30 2.57 1.34
N LEU A 93 16.27 2.09 0.57
CA LEU A 93 16.12 0.85 -0.20
C LEU A 93 15.96 -0.38 0.71
N ASP A 94 16.71 -0.44 1.80
CA ASP A 94 16.56 -1.51 2.80
C ASP A 94 15.16 -1.51 3.43
N LEU A 95 14.60 -0.33 3.69
CA LEU A 95 13.23 -0.21 4.18
C LEU A 95 12.22 -0.75 3.16
N ILE A 96 12.39 -0.40 1.89
CA ILE A 96 11.53 -0.91 0.81
C ILE A 96 11.60 -2.45 0.76
N GLU A 97 12.78 -3.03 0.83
CA GLU A 97 12.93 -4.49 0.85
C GLU A 97 12.22 -5.14 2.04
N ARG A 98 12.26 -4.52 3.22
CA ARG A 98 11.53 -5.02 4.40
C ARG A 98 10.01 -4.91 4.21
N ILE A 99 9.54 -3.82 3.61
CA ILE A 99 8.11 -3.64 3.30
C ILE A 99 7.67 -4.70 2.29
N ASP A 100 8.43 -4.90 1.23
CA ASP A 100 8.12 -5.89 0.20
C ASP A 100 8.07 -7.30 0.79
N ALA A 101 9.02 -7.65 1.64
CA ALA A 101 9.06 -8.95 2.31
C ALA A 101 7.81 -9.20 3.18
N GLU A 102 7.27 -8.17 3.81
CA GLU A 102 6.07 -8.29 4.65
C GLU A 102 4.77 -8.36 3.83
N VAL A 103 4.70 -7.66 2.71
CA VAL A 103 3.48 -7.60 1.89
C VAL A 103 3.43 -8.73 0.87
N GLN A 104 4.57 -9.18 0.35
CA GLN A 104 4.64 -10.32 -0.56
C GLN A 104 4.04 -11.57 0.10
N GLY A 105 3.06 -12.17 -0.54
CA GLY A 105 2.39 -13.36 -0.04
C GLY A 105 1.32 -13.10 1.02
N LEU A 106 1.10 -11.85 1.42
CA LEU A 106 0.01 -11.50 2.33
C LEU A 106 -1.33 -11.82 1.71
N SER A 107 -2.17 -12.56 2.41
CA SER A 107 -3.53 -12.93 2.01
C SER A 107 -4.49 -12.67 3.15
N GLY A 108 -5.77 -12.71 2.86
CA GLY A 108 -6.81 -12.52 3.85
C GLY A 108 -8.16 -13.03 3.35
N GLU A 109 -9.21 -12.74 4.11
CA GLU A 109 -10.56 -13.12 3.74
C GLU A 109 -10.99 -12.40 2.46
N GLY A 110 -11.26 -13.17 1.42
CA GLY A 110 -11.74 -12.67 0.13
C GLY A 110 -10.66 -12.21 -0.83
N PHE A 111 -9.38 -12.22 -0.46
CA PHE A 111 -8.29 -11.91 -1.36
C PHE A 111 -7.11 -12.88 -1.22
N ASN A 112 -6.48 -13.17 -2.34
CA ASN A 112 -5.36 -14.10 -2.43
C ASN A 112 -4.03 -13.42 -2.05
N CYS A 113 -2.94 -14.17 -2.15
CA CYS A 113 -1.60 -13.64 -1.89
C CYS A 113 -1.26 -12.44 -2.77
N PHE A 114 -0.74 -11.40 -2.15
CA PHE A 114 -0.18 -10.26 -2.87
C PHE A 114 1.13 -10.64 -3.55
N MET A 115 1.33 -10.11 -4.75
CA MET A 115 2.57 -10.24 -5.52
C MET A 115 3.03 -8.87 -5.99
N LEU A 116 4.29 -8.56 -5.75
CA LEU A 116 4.92 -7.34 -6.25
C LEU A 116 5.04 -7.40 -7.77
N VAL A 117 4.55 -6.38 -8.48
CA VAL A 117 4.52 -6.36 -9.95
C VAL A 117 5.21 -5.13 -10.55
N GLU A 118 5.41 -4.07 -9.78
CA GLU A 118 6.04 -2.85 -10.27
C GLU A 118 6.66 -2.06 -9.13
N SER A 119 7.84 -1.51 -9.37
CA SER A 119 8.52 -0.57 -8.48
C SER A 119 8.85 0.70 -9.26
N VAL A 120 8.54 1.87 -8.70
CA VAL A 120 8.77 3.17 -9.32
C VAL A 120 9.44 4.10 -8.31
N THR A 121 10.44 4.84 -8.76
CA THR A 121 11.05 5.92 -7.98
C THR A 121 10.53 7.26 -8.45
N ASP A 122 10.02 8.06 -7.53
CA ASP A 122 9.58 9.43 -7.80
C ASP A 122 10.71 10.42 -7.46
N HIS A 123 11.19 11.13 -8.47
CA HIS A 123 12.29 12.08 -8.35
C HIS A 123 11.85 13.54 -8.13
N ASP A 124 10.55 13.80 -8.03
CA ASP A 124 9.99 15.16 -8.03
C ASP A 124 9.98 15.85 -6.65
N HIS A 125 10.65 15.26 -5.65
CA HIS A 125 10.67 15.78 -4.28
C HIS A 125 12.07 16.20 -3.85
N GLU A 126 12.19 17.40 -3.28
CA GLU A 126 13.47 17.93 -2.78
C GLU A 126 13.79 17.47 -1.34
N ARG A 127 12.76 17.20 -0.51
CA ARG A 127 12.92 16.96 0.93
C ARG A 127 12.65 15.55 1.36
N VAL A 128 12.11 14.73 0.48
CA VAL A 128 11.75 13.34 0.77
C VAL A 128 12.21 12.43 -0.35
N GLN A 129 12.51 11.19 0.02
CA GLN A 129 12.63 10.11 -0.94
C GLN A 129 11.26 9.43 -1.03
N HIS A 130 10.77 9.22 -2.24
CA HIS A 130 9.46 8.66 -2.50
C HIS A 130 9.57 7.55 -3.55
N ASP A 131 9.28 6.35 -3.14
CA ASP A 131 9.17 5.19 -4.02
C ASP A 131 7.75 4.63 -3.95
N GLU A 132 7.35 3.98 -5.01
CA GLU A 132 6.05 3.34 -5.13
C GLU A 132 6.22 1.86 -5.43
N GLU A 133 5.68 1.01 -4.55
CA GLU A 133 5.67 -0.44 -4.71
C GLU A 133 4.24 -0.89 -5.03
N CYS A 134 4.04 -1.45 -6.22
CA CYS A 134 2.71 -1.90 -6.66
C CYS A 134 2.57 -3.41 -6.52
N PHE A 135 1.59 -3.82 -5.76
CA PHE A 135 1.20 -5.22 -5.55
C PHE A 135 -0.13 -5.52 -6.21
N VAL A 136 -0.30 -6.75 -6.64
CA VAL A 136 -1.57 -7.23 -7.18
C VAL A 136 -2.05 -8.45 -6.38
N THR A 137 -3.36 -8.51 -6.17
CA THR A 137 -4.05 -9.69 -5.63
C THR A 137 -5.33 -9.93 -6.41
N HIS A 138 -5.73 -11.20 -6.53
CA HIS A 138 -7.06 -11.55 -7.00
C HIS A 138 -8.02 -11.62 -5.83
N ALA A 139 -9.15 -10.92 -5.92
CA ALA A 139 -10.13 -10.84 -4.86
C ALA A 139 -11.53 -11.24 -5.34
N THR A 140 -12.29 -11.84 -4.43
CA THR A 140 -13.71 -12.13 -4.61
C THR A 140 -14.48 -11.41 -3.51
N ASP A 141 -15.37 -10.52 -3.91
CA ASP A 141 -16.18 -9.73 -3.00
C ASP A 141 -17.62 -10.25 -3.00
N THR A 142 -18.06 -10.73 -1.84
CA THR A 142 -19.41 -11.24 -1.61
C THR A 142 -20.28 -10.30 -0.78
N SER A 143 -19.79 -9.09 -0.51
CA SER A 143 -20.48 -8.12 0.35
C SER A 143 -21.85 -7.69 -0.17
N ALA A 144 -22.06 -7.76 -1.48
CA ALA A 144 -23.33 -7.43 -2.13
C ALA A 144 -24.19 -8.66 -2.47
N VAL A 145 -23.78 -9.85 -2.03
CA VAL A 145 -24.58 -11.06 -2.23
C VAL A 145 -25.86 -10.95 -1.40
N LYS A 146 -26.99 -11.09 -2.10
CA LYS A 146 -28.30 -11.07 -1.44
C LYS A 146 -28.73 -12.51 -1.11
N PRO A 147 -29.38 -12.73 0.05
CA PRO A 147 -29.93 -14.03 0.34
C PRO A 147 -30.98 -14.39 -0.73
N GLN A 148 -30.98 -15.66 -1.16
CA GLN A 148 -31.98 -16.17 -2.08
C GLN A 148 -33.31 -16.03 -1.41
N ALA A 149 -34.28 -15.36 -2.10
CA ALA A 149 -35.66 -15.35 -1.63
C ALA A 149 -36.11 -16.82 -1.56
N VAL A 150 -36.40 -17.29 -0.34
CA VAL A 150 -37.05 -18.59 -0.17
C VAL A 150 -38.43 -18.45 -0.78
N ALA A 151 -38.69 -19.14 -1.89
CA ALA A 151 -40.01 -19.25 -2.40
C ALA A 151 -40.88 -19.85 -1.28
N VAL A 152 -41.73 -19.02 -0.67
CA VAL A 152 -42.73 -19.54 0.25
C VAL A 152 -43.69 -20.37 -0.62
N GLY A 153 -43.49 -21.68 -0.59
CA GLY A 153 -44.38 -22.59 -1.29
C GLY A 153 -45.82 -22.38 -0.79
N VAL A 154 -46.64 -22.16 -1.71
CA VAL A 154 -48.09 -22.17 -1.46
C VAL A 154 -48.50 -23.59 -1.16
#